data_aa6bbade918f679120f2acae2c575f28
#
_entry.id   aa6bbade918f679120f2acae2c575f28
#
_cell.length_a   1.000
_cell.length_b   1.000
_cell.length_c   1.000
_cell.angle_alpha   90.00
_cell.angle_beta   90.00
_cell.angle_gamma   90.00
#
_symmetry.space_group_name_H-M   'P 1'
#
loop_
_entity.id
_entity.type
_entity.pdbx_description
1 polymer ?
#
loop_
_entity_poly.entity_id
_entity_poly.type
_entity_poly.pdbx_seq_one_letter_code
_entity_poly.pdbx_strand_id
1 'polypeptide(L)'
;LEEFMIEVSHVSRNFGTFRAVNDVSFSIPKGQIVGLLGPNGAGKTTTMRMITGFLAPSDGKIFIDGIDISENPVKCKEKIGYMPESAPLYGDMIVEDYLKYIAYLHGENPDEKVPLLCEECGLKEVMSKNISELSRGNKQRVSLAHALMHNPEILILDEPTSGLDPNQVE
;
A
#
# COMPACT_ATOMS: atom_id res chain seq x y z
N LEU A 1 -8.90 26.20 -6.12
CA LEU A 1 -8.26 25.62 -4.92
C LEU A 1 -7.75 24.26 -5.34
N GLU A 2 -6.44 24.00 -5.16
CA GLU A 2 -5.90 22.67 -5.39
C GLU A 2 -6.49 21.72 -4.33
N GLU A 3 -7.08 20.59 -4.79
CA GLU A 3 -7.54 19.52 -3.90
C GLU A 3 -6.37 18.59 -3.62
N PHE A 4 -5.94 18.53 -2.38
CA PHE A 4 -4.90 17.60 -1.94
C PHE A 4 -5.51 16.25 -1.56
N MET A 5 -4.96 15.17 -2.14
CA MET A 5 -5.33 13.80 -1.76
C MET A 5 -4.64 13.32 -0.49
N ILE A 6 -3.41 13.79 -0.28
CA ILE A 6 -2.65 13.52 0.95
C ILE A 6 -2.06 14.85 1.43
N GLU A 7 -2.28 15.16 2.71
CA GLU A 7 -1.64 16.29 3.37
C GLU A 7 -0.99 15.81 4.67
N VAL A 8 0.30 16.03 4.79
CA VAL A 8 1.12 15.70 5.96
C VAL A 8 1.59 17.01 6.56
N SER A 9 1.21 17.29 7.80
CA SER A 9 1.46 18.57 8.48
C SER A 9 2.23 18.37 9.78
N HIS A 10 3.49 18.81 9.80
CA HIS A 10 4.38 18.81 10.97
C HIS A 10 4.48 17.45 11.68
N VAL A 11 4.53 16.36 10.88
CA VAL A 11 4.47 15.00 11.42
C VAL A 11 5.82 14.56 11.95
N SER A 12 5.80 14.03 13.16
CA SER A 12 6.95 13.39 13.80
C SER A 12 6.58 12.02 14.33
N ARG A 13 7.55 11.09 14.36
CA ARG A 13 7.38 9.77 14.99
C ARG A 13 8.59 9.39 15.82
N ASN A 14 8.34 9.10 17.09
CA ASN A 14 9.32 8.63 18.04
C ASN A 14 9.05 7.16 18.43
N PHE A 15 10.10 6.37 18.56
CA PHE A 15 10.09 5.04 19.16
C PHE A 15 11.01 5.06 20.38
N GLY A 16 10.43 5.26 21.56
CA GLY A 16 11.21 5.55 22.77
C GLY A 16 12.05 6.82 22.59
N THR A 17 13.36 6.69 22.70
CA THR A 17 14.32 7.79 22.50
C THR A 17 14.72 7.99 21.04
N PHE A 18 14.41 7.05 20.16
CA PHE A 18 14.74 7.13 18.73
C PHE A 18 13.67 7.90 17.97
N ARG A 19 14.05 8.97 17.29
CA ARG A 19 13.18 9.75 16.41
C ARG A 19 13.34 9.28 14.97
N ALA A 20 12.34 8.53 14.47
CA ALA A 20 12.35 7.97 13.12
C ALA A 20 11.90 8.97 12.04
N VAL A 21 11.00 9.89 12.38
CA VAL A 21 10.52 10.99 11.52
C VAL A 21 10.49 12.26 12.35
N ASN A 22 10.97 13.36 11.78
CA ASN A 22 11.13 14.63 12.49
C ASN A 22 10.55 15.79 11.67
N ASP A 23 9.40 16.30 12.09
CA ASP A 23 8.76 17.51 11.57
C ASP A 23 8.65 17.56 10.04
N VAL A 24 8.02 16.54 9.46
CA VAL A 24 7.86 16.41 8.01
C VAL A 24 6.52 17.00 7.58
N SER A 25 6.54 17.85 6.56
CA SER A 25 5.35 18.45 5.96
C SER A 25 5.44 18.38 4.44
N PHE A 26 4.37 17.90 3.80
CA PHE A 26 4.19 17.93 2.35
C PHE A 26 2.72 17.68 1.98
N SER A 27 2.36 18.01 0.74
CA SER A 27 1.03 17.78 0.19
C SER A 27 1.13 17.14 -1.18
N ILE A 28 0.23 16.21 -1.49
CA ILE A 28 0.14 15.53 -2.78
C ILE A 28 -1.22 15.84 -3.40
N PRO A 29 -1.28 16.59 -4.50
CA PRO A 29 -2.51 16.84 -5.24
C PRO A 29 -3.10 15.57 -5.87
N LYS A 30 -4.38 15.61 -6.19
CA LYS A 30 -5.08 14.54 -6.91
C LYS A 30 -4.45 14.28 -8.27
N GLY A 31 -4.32 12.99 -8.64
CA GLY A 31 -3.84 12.57 -9.96
C GLY A 31 -2.33 12.67 -10.16
N GLN A 32 -1.55 12.89 -9.11
CA GLN A 32 -0.09 12.92 -9.20
C GLN A 32 0.56 11.60 -8.79
N ILE A 33 1.68 11.28 -9.45
CA ILE A 33 2.59 10.21 -9.06
C ILE A 33 3.79 10.86 -8.37
N VAL A 34 4.04 10.48 -7.12
CA VAL A 34 5.08 11.07 -6.27
C VAL A 34 6.02 9.99 -5.74
N GLY A 35 7.33 10.20 -5.89
CA GLY A 35 8.37 9.34 -5.32
C GLY A 35 8.88 9.89 -3.99
N LEU A 36 8.83 9.08 -2.94
CA LEU A 36 9.47 9.38 -1.66
C LEU A 36 10.87 8.80 -1.66
N LEU A 37 11.87 9.64 -1.84
CA LEU A 37 13.28 9.27 -1.96
C LEU A 37 14.06 9.55 -0.67
N GLY A 38 15.08 8.75 -0.42
CA GLY A 38 15.98 8.91 0.72
C GLY A 38 16.78 7.64 1.01
N PRO A 39 17.86 7.73 1.80
CA PRO A 39 18.67 6.58 2.19
C PRO A 39 17.87 5.61 3.07
N ASN A 40 18.41 4.40 3.25
CA ASN A 40 17.86 3.44 4.20
C ASN A 40 17.90 4.03 5.62
N GLY A 41 16.81 3.87 6.37
CA GLY A 41 16.67 4.46 7.70
C GLY A 41 16.20 5.93 7.72
N ALA A 42 15.94 6.56 6.57
CA ALA A 42 15.45 7.94 6.50
C ALA A 42 13.98 8.14 6.94
N GLY A 43 13.29 7.06 7.36
CA GLY A 43 11.90 7.15 7.81
C GLY A 43 10.85 7.01 6.71
N LYS A 44 11.20 6.62 5.49
CA LYS A 44 10.28 6.45 4.35
C LYS A 44 9.12 5.49 4.68
N THR A 45 9.44 4.24 5.02
CA THR A 45 8.44 3.23 5.41
C THR A 45 7.62 3.67 6.63
N THR A 46 8.24 4.33 7.62
CA THR A 46 7.54 4.88 8.78
C THR A 46 6.53 5.94 8.36
N THR A 47 6.92 6.84 7.46
CA THR A 47 6.03 7.88 6.92
C THR A 47 4.87 7.25 6.15
N MET A 48 5.13 6.27 5.26
CA MET A 48 4.07 5.56 4.54
C MET A 48 3.11 4.84 5.49
N ARG A 49 3.61 4.19 6.55
CA ARG A 49 2.77 3.54 7.57
C ARG A 49 1.92 4.53 8.36
N MET A 50 2.38 5.75 8.55
CA MET A 50 1.57 6.81 9.17
C MET A 50 0.47 7.29 8.22
N ILE A 51 0.78 7.51 6.94
CA ILE A 51 -0.20 7.92 5.91
C ILE A 51 -1.28 6.85 5.72
N THR A 52 -0.92 5.57 5.81
CA THR A 52 -1.87 4.45 5.67
C THR A 52 -2.67 4.15 6.96
N GLY A 53 -2.38 4.86 8.05
CA GLY A 53 -3.04 4.65 9.34
C GLY A 53 -2.67 3.35 10.06
N PHE A 54 -1.56 2.69 9.65
CA PHE A 54 -1.00 1.55 10.40
C PHE A 54 -0.20 2.00 11.63
N LEU A 55 0.23 3.26 11.64
CA LEU A 55 1.02 3.84 12.70
C LEU A 55 0.50 5.25 12.98
N ALA A 56 0.20 5.56 14.22
CA ALA A 56 -0.15 6.92 14.59
C ALA A 56 1.10 7.81 14.66
N PRO A 57 1.07 9.06 14.18
CA PRO A 57 2.14 10.01 14.44
C PRO A 57 2.27 10.30 15.94
N SER A 58 3.48 10.64 16.40
CA SER A 58 3.70 11.12 17.76
C SER A 58 3.32 12.60 17.89
N ASP A 59 3.41 13.34 16.78
CA ASP A 59 3.06 14.75 16.67
C ASP A 59 2.67 15.09 15.22
N GLY A 60 1.90 16.17 15.04
CA GLY A 60 1.40 16.59 13.73
C GLY A 60 0.12 15.88 13.32
N LYS A 61 -0.32 16.13 12.07
CA LYS A 61 -1.58 15.63 11.52
C LYS A 61 -1.40 15.13 10.10
N ILE A 62 -2.24 14.17 9.71
CA ILE A 62 -2.33 13.63 8.35
C ILE A 62 -3.77 13.66 7.91
N PHE A 63 -4.01 14.22 6.73
CA PHE A 63 -5.31 14.27 6.10
C PHE A 63 -5.29 13.47 4.79
N ILE A 64 -6.33 12.69 4.58
CA ILE A 64 -6.59 11.93 3.36
C ILE A 64 -7.88 12.47 2.76
N ASP A 65 -7.79 13.08 1.58
CA ASP A 65 -8.92 13.75 0.92
C ASP A 65 -9.68 14.68 1.90
N GLY A 66 -8.93 15.52 2.61
CA GLY A 66 -9.45 16.45 3.61
C GLY A 66 -9.93 15.82 4.94
N ILE A 67 -9.84 14.50 5.11
CA ILE A 67 -10.30 13.80 6.31
C ILE A 67 -9.10 13.53 7.24
N ASP A 68 -9.17 13.99 8.49
CA ASP A 68 -8.15 13.66 9.50
C ASP A 68 -8.16 12.16 9.79
N ILE A 69 -7.02 11.48 9.51
CA ILE A 69 -6.90 10.03 9.65
C ILE A 69 -7.05 9.56 11.12
N SER A 70 -6.78 10.42 12.08
CA SER A 70 -6.95 10.11 13.50
C SER A 70 -8.42 10.11 13.94
N GLU A 71 -9.25 10.90 13.27
CA GLU A 71 -10.69 11.01 13.57
C GLU A 71 -11.52 9.96 12.81
N ASN A 72 -11.17 9.66 11.56
CA ASN A 72 -11.91 8.75 10.69
C ASN A 72 -11.00 7.74 9.97
N PRO A 73 -10.30 6.86 10.71
CA PRO A 73 -9.31 5.96 10.12
C PRO A 73 -9.91 4.97 9.11
N VAL A 74 -11.14 4.54 9.31
CA VAL A 74 -11.82 3.58 8.39
C VAL A 74 -12.06 4.23 7.04
N LYS A 75 -12.67 5.41 7.01
CA LYS A 75 -12.92 6.15 5.75
C LYS A 75 -11.64 6.47 4.99
N CYS A 76 -10.55 6.80 5.70
CA CYS A 76 -9.28 7.04 5.07
C CYS A 76 -8.69 5.76 4.46
N LYS A 77 -8.78 4.62 5.19
CA LYS A 77 -8.29 3.33 4.69
C LYS A 77 -9.06 2.80 3.50
N GLU A 78 -10.35 3.06 3.40
CA GLU A 78 -11.17 2.71 2.24
C GLU A 78 -10.69 3.38 0.94
N LYS A 79 -10.01 4.54 1.05
CA LYS A 79 -9.45 5.26 -0.08
C LYS A 79 -8.03 4.82 -0.46
N ILE A 80 -7.35 4.04 0.38
CA ILE A 80 -5.92 3.73 0.25
C ILE A 80 -5.72 2.25 -0.03
N GLY A 81 -5.07 1.92 -1.15
CA GLY A 81 -4.40 0.64 -1.37
C GLY A 81 -2.95 0.73 -0.90
N TYR A 82 -2.51 -0.22 -0.10
CA TYR A 82 -1.14 -0.25 0.40
C TYR A 82 -0.44 -1.56 0.10
N MET A 83 0.69 -1.47 -0.57
CA MET A 83 1.60 -2.59 -0.81
C MET A 83 2.87 -2.37 0.03
N PRO A 84 3.04 -3.04 1.17
CA PRO A 84 4.26 -2.98 1.97
C PRO A 84 5.40 -3.73 1.28
N GLU A 85 6.65 -3.41 1.61
CA GLU A 85 7.86 -4.10 1.13
C GLU A 85 7.79 -5.62 1.31
N SER A 86 7.27 -6.07 2.46
CA SER A 86 7.02 -7.47 2.77
C SER A 86 5.54 -7.67 3.06
N ALA A 87 4.80 -8.13 2.06
CA ALA A 87 3.38 -8.37 2.22
C ALA A 87 3.13 -9.62 3.08
N PRO A 88 2.28 -9.55 4.11
CA PRO A 88 1.87 -10.70 4.91
C PRO A 88 0.82 -11.53 4.14
N LEU A 89 1.27 -12.21 3.08
CA LEU A 89 0.41 -13.10 2.30
C LEU A 89 0.24 -14.45 3.00
N TYR A 90 -0.92 -15.09 2.84
CA TYR A 90 -1.19 -16.42 3.38
C TYR A 90 -0.53 -17.49 2.49
N GLY A 91 0.67 -17.93 2.88
CA GLY A 91 1.51 -18.83 2.10
C GLY A 91 0.86 -20.17 1.72
N ASP A 92 0.00 -20.71 2.57
CA ASP A 92 -0.68 -21.99 2.38
C ASP A 92 -1.91 -21.90 1.46
N MET A 93 -2.32 -20.69 1.07
CA MET A 93 -3.43 -20.50 0.13
C MET A 93 -2.95 -20.51 -1.31
N ILE A 94 -3.79 -21.02 -2.21
CA ILE A 94 -3.67 -20.82 -3.64
C ILE A 94 -3.96 -19.35 -3.97
N VAL A 95 -3.24 -18.77 -4.93
CA VAL A 95 -3.38 -17.35 -5.32
C VAL A 95 -4.83 -16.97 -5.61
N GLU A 96 -5.53 -17.79 -6.41
CA GLU A 96 -6.93 -17.55 -6.75
C GLU A 96 -7.84 -17.51 -5.52
N ASP A 97 -7.69 -18.48 -4.62
CA ASP A 97 -8.47 -18.56 -3.38
C ASP A 97 -8.19 -17.37 -2.45
N TYR A 98 -6.93 -16.97 -2.35
CA TYR A 98 -6.52 -15.79 -1.61
C TYR A 98 -7.17 -14.52 -2.16
N LEU A 99 -7.10 -14.29 -3.46
CA LEU A 99 -7.70 -13.10 -4.08
C LEU A 99 -9.22 -13.09 -3.97
N LYS A 100 -9.89 -14.25 -4.12
CA LYS A 100 -11.33 -14.39 -3.86
C LYS A 100 -11.68 -14.06 -2.41
N TYR A 101 -10.88 -14.56 -1.47
CA TYR A 101 -11.05 -14.25 -0.04
C TYR A 101 -10.94 -12.74 0.24
N ILE A 102 -9.94 -12.07 -0.34
CA ILE A 102 -9.77 -10.63 -0.20
C ILE A 102 -10.93 -9.87 -0.83
N ALA A 103 -11.42 -10.29 -2.00
CA ALA A 103 -12.60 -9.70 -2.63
C ALA A 103 -13.84 -9.76 -1.72
N TYR A 104 -14.12 -10.92 -1.10
CA TYR A 104 -15.20 -11.06 -0.13
C TYR A 104 -15.05 -10.13 1.08
N LEU A 105 -13.83 -9.98 1.61
CA LEU A 105 -13.59 -9.08 2.75
C LEU A 105 -13.87 -7.61 2.42
N HIS A 106 -13.67 -7.20 1.16
CA HIS A 106 -13.95 -5.85 0.68
C HIS A 106 -15.38 -5.67 0.12
N GLY A 107 -16.20 -6.73 0.12
CA GLY A 107 -17.56 -6.68 -0.43
C GLY A 107 -17.60 -6.62 -1.95
N GLU A 108 -16.50 -6.98 -2.63
CA GLU A 108 -16.39 -7.04 -4.08
C GLU A 108 -16.90 -8.39 -4.62
N ASN A 109 -17.38 -8.39 -5.87
CA ASN A 109 -17.72 -9.63 -6.56
C ASN A 109 -16.44 -10.33 -7.05
N PRO A 110 -16.07 -11.50 -6.46
CA PRO A 110 -14.82 -12.16 -6.82
C PRO A 110 -14.80 -12.66 -8.27
N ASP A 111 -15.95 -13.04 -8.83
CA ASP A 111 -16.03 -13.58 -10.20
C ASP A 111 -15.79 -12.50 -11.28
N GLU A 112 -15.97 -11.24 -10.93
CA GLU A 112 -15.68 -10.09 -11.79
C GLU A 112 -14.29 -9.50 -11.49
N LYS A 113 -14.00 -9.31 -10.21
CA LYS A 113 -12.81 -8.57 -9.78
C LYS A 113 -11.51 -9.36 -9.90
N VAL A 114 -11.53 -10.64 -9.56
CA VAL A 114 -10.32 -11.48 -9.58
C VAL A 114 -9.78 -11.69 -11.00
N PRO A 115 -10.59 -12.01 -12.04
CA PRO A 115 -10.11 -12.08 -13.41
C PRO A 115 -9.49 -10.78 -13.92
N LEU A 116 -10.10 -9.63 -13.60
CA LEU A 116 -9.59 -8.32 -13.97
C LEU A 116 -8.20 -8.07 -13.38
N LEU A 117 -8.04 -8.26 -12.08
CA LEU A 117 -6.75 -8.08 -11.40
C LEU A 117 -5.71 -9.13 -11.82
N CYS A 118 -6.14 -10.35 -12.16
CA CYS A 118 -5.28 -11.37 -12.73
C CYS A 118 -4.63 -10.90 -14.04
N GLU A 119 -5.38 -10.23 -14.89
CA GLU A 119 -4.87 -9.67 -16.15
C GLU A 119 -3.98 -8.45 -15.88
N GLU A 120 -4.47 -7.47 -15.12
CA GLU A 120 -3.74 -6.23 -14.82
C GLU A 120 -2.40 -6.45 -14.12
N CYS A 121 -2.34 -7.41 -13.19
CA CYS A 121 -1.14 -7.72 -12.42
C CYS A 121 -0.29 -8.86 -13.02
N GLY A 122 -0.68 -9.43 -14.17
CA GLY A 122 0.07 -10.51 -14.85
C GLY A 122 0.18 -11.79 -14.02
N LEU A 123 -0.93 -12.25 -13.40
CA LEU A 123 -0.94 -13.38 -12.47
C LEU A 123 -1.36 -14.72 -13.10
N LYS A 124 -1.75 -14.74 -14.38
CA LYS A 124 -2.36 -15.88 -15.08
C LYS A 124 -1.63 -17.21 -14.84
N GLU A 125 -0.29 -17.21 -14.90
CA GLU A 125 0.51 -18.44 -14.79
C GLU A 125 0.66 -18.95 -13.34
N VAL A 126 0.27 -18.14 -12.36
CA VAL A 126 0.47 -18.46 -10.93
C VAL A 126 -0.82 -18.61 -10.16
N MET A 127 -1.98 -18.37 -10.78
CA MET A 127 -3.29 -18.41 -10.11
C MET A 127 -3.58 -19.73 -9.38
N SER A 128 -3.12 -20.85 -9.92
CA SER A 128 -3.30 -22.20 -9.33
C SER A 128 -2.18 -22.66 -8.39
N LYS A 129 -1.19 -21.80 -8.13
CA LYS A 129 -0.04 -22.13 -7.26
C LYS A 129 -0.26 -21.66 -5.82
N ASN A 130 0.35 -22.35 -4.87
CA ASN A 130 0.44 -21.85 -3.50
C ASN A 130 1.30 -20.59 -3.44
N ILE A 131 0.90 -19.62 -2.63
CA ILE A 131 1.64 -18.36 -2.46
C ILE A 131 3.07 -18.61 -1.95
N SER A 132 3.27 -19.61 -1.08
CA SER A 132 4.61 -20.00 -0.58
C SER A 132 5.58 -20.38 -1.70
N GLU A 133 5.09 -20.95 -2.79
CA GLU A 133 5.89 -21.43 -3.93
C GLU A 133 6.28 -20.33 -4.93
N LEU A 134 5.72 -19.14 -4.76
CA LEU A 134 5.94 -18.04 -5.68
C LEU A 134 7.33 -17.41 -5.51
N SER A 135 7.90 -16.96 -6.63
CA SER A 135 9.04 -16.04 -6.62
C SER A 135 8.69 -14.74 -5.89
N ARG A 136 9.69 -14.00 -5.43
CA ARG A 136 9.50 -12.70 -4.77
C ARG A 136 8.70 -11.74 -5.66
N GLY A 137 9.02 -11.66 -6.96
CA GLY A 137 8.31 -10.81 -7.90
C GLY A 137 6.83 -11.18 -8.04
N ASN A 138 6.51 -12.49 -8.13
CA ASN A 138 5.11 -12.92 -8.18
C ASN A 138 4.38 -12.65 -6.87
N LYS A 139 5.02 -12.77 -5.71
CA LYS A 139 4.45 -12.35 -4.42
C LYS A 139 4.14 -10.86 -4.39
N GLN A 140 5.01 -10.02 -4.95
CA GLN A 140 4.76 -8.58 -5.08
C GLN A 140 3.56 -8.30 -5.99
N ARG A 141 3.42 -9.00 -7.13
CA ARG A 141 2.25 -8.87 -8.02
C ARG A 141 0.95 -9.30 -7.33
N VAL A 142 0.97 -10.36 -6.53
CA VAL A 142 -0.20 -10.76 -5.70
C VAL A 142 -0.52 -9.69 -4.66
N SER A 143 0.50 -9.11 -4.02
CA SER A 143 0.33 -8.01 -3.07
C SER A 143 -0.23 -6.75 -3.73
N LEU A 144 0.19 -6.45 -4.95
CA LEU A 144 -0.37 -5.35 -5.74
C LEU A 144 -1.84 -5.59 -6.06
N ALA A 145 -2.20 -6.80 -6.52
CA ALA A 145 -3.60 -7.17 -6.77
C ALA A 145 -4.45 -7.05 -5.50
N HIS A 146 -3.93 -7.44 -4.33
CA HIS A 146 -4.59 -7.21 -3.04
C HIS A 146 -4.82 -5.71 -2.79
N ALA A 147 -3.78 -4.89 -2.96
CA ALA A 147 -3.88 -3.44 -2.71
C ALA A 147 -4.90 -2.75 -3.63
N LEU A 148 -5.12 -3.27 -4.84
CA LEU A 148 -6.07 -2.75 -5.83
C LEU A 148 -7.50 -3.32 -5.69
N MET A 149 -7.71 -4.30 -4.80
CA MET A 149 -8.96 -5.06 -4.74
C MET A 149 -10.20 -4.18 -4.60
N HIS A 150 -10.16 -3.16 -3.76
CA HIS A 150 -11.29 -2.27 -3.42
C HIS A 150 -11.32 -0.96 -4.22
N ASN A 151 -10.64 -0.89 -5.38
CA ASN A 151 -10.56 0.30 -6.23
C ASN A 151 -10.13 1.58 -5.48
N PRO A 152 -8.98 1.58 -4.80
CA PRO A 152 -8.54 2.72 -4.02
C PRO A 152 -8.27 3.95 -4.89
N GLU A 153 -8.55 5.14 -4.37
CA GLU A 153 -8.22 6.42 -5.02
C GLU A 153 -6.73 6.77 -4.88
N ILE A 154 -6.06 6.18 -3.87
CA ILE A 154 -4.66 6.39 -3.55
C ILE A 154 -3.97 5.02 -3.49
N LEU A 155 -2.87 4.85 -4.21
CA LEU A 155 -2.03 3.66 -4.14
C LEU A 155 -0.67 4.04 -3.55
N ILE A 156 -0.30 3.37 -2.45
CA ILE A 156 0.99 3.54 -1.78
C ILE A 156 1.79 2.26 -1.93
N LEU A 157 2.98 2.37 -2.53
CA LEU A 157 3.89 1.27 -2.79
C LEU A 157 5.19 1.49 -2.02
N ASP A 158 5.54 0.57 -1.12
CA ASP A 158 6.78 0.63 -0.35
C ASP A 158 7.80 -0.34 -0.97
N GLU A 159 8.83 0.22 -1.61
CA GLU A 159 9.89 -0.50 -2.33
C GLU A 159 9.38 -1.54 -3.36
N PRO A 160 8.51 -1.16 -4.32
CA PRO A 160 7.84 -2.09 -5.22
C PRO A 160 8.78 -2.89 -6.13
N THR A 161 10.01 -2.41 -6.33
CA THR A 161 11.04 -3.06 -7.17
C THR A 161 12.10 -3.78 -6.35
N SER A 162 12.03 -3.78 -5.04
CA SER A 162 12.99 -4.43 -4.15
C SER A 162 13.06 -5.93 -4.44
N GLY A 163 14.23 -6.40 -4.91
CA GLY A 163 14.49 -7.82 -5.22
C GLY A 163 13.89 -8.34 -6.52
N LEU A 164 13.47 -7.46 -7.43
CA LEU A 164 13.25 -7.83 -8.82
C LEU A 164 14.59 -7.90 -9.56
N ASP A 165 14.70 -8.84 -10.51
CA ASP A 165 15.81 -8.86 -11.46
C ASP A 165 15.78 -7.54 -12.28
N PRO A 166 16.93 -6.86 -12.51
CA PRO A 166 17.00 -5.65 -13.34
C PRO A 166 16.29 -5.77 -14.70
N ASN A 167 16.22 -6.98 -15.27
CA ASN A 167 15.51 -7.24 -16.53
C ASN A 167 13.98 -7.38 -16.39
N GLN A 168 13.43 -7.29 -15.19
CA GLN A 168 11.98 -7.36 -14.92
C GLN A 168 11.37 -5.99 -14.59
N VAL A 169 12.16 -4.94 -14.68
CA VAL A 169 11.75 -3.55 -14.41
C VAL A 169 11.61 -2.81 -15.74
N GLU A 170 10.70 -3.29 -16.63
CA GLU A 170 10.23 -2.58 -17.82
C GLU A 170 8.80 -2.12 -17.64
#